data_cc8be001c01e409172b80cd6e1461a31
#
_entry.id   cc8be001c01e409172b80cd6e1461a31
#
_cell.length_a   1.000
_cell.length_b   1.000
_cell.length_c   1.000
_cell.angle_alpha   90.00
_cell.angle_beta   90.00
_cell.angle_gamma   90.00
#
_symmetry.space_group_name_H-M   'P 1'
#
loop_
_entity.id
_entity.type
_entity.pdbx_description
1 polymer ?
#
loop_
_entity_poly.entity_id
_entity_poly.type
_entity_poly.pdbx_seq_one_letter_code
_entity_poly.pdbx_strand_id
1 'polypeptide(L)'
;MQTLARRDDIASLTAGYGLIVADECHHVPAAAFEDAVKQIPVRRWLGLTATPYRRDKLDDLIAMQVGPVRHTITGPQEADNGAPMLPGTTPGGRPAPILRLHPTTYCYTGDASPSTPGGITLIYKDLIANEPRTRQVIADVAAALSKGKNCLVLTNWTAHLDKLAAALRALGHDPVILRGGMGAKARAAALARLQPQPGGLPLLAVATGPYAGEGFDCPALDTLFLAAPVAQKGRLVQYAGRILRPYDGKATAEVHDYHDELTGVLASSLAKRAPGYTSLGFPDPRKLPYTPSATAATTT
;
A
#
# COMPACT_ATOMS: atom_id res chain seq x y z
N MET A 1 9.54 5.10 -17.27
CA MET A 1 10.62 6.11 -17.26
C MET A 1 12.02 5.50 -17.21
N GLN A 2 12.45 4.66 -16.24
CA GLN A 2 13.79 4.06 -16.24
C GLN A 2 14.13 3.29 -17.53
N THR A 3 13.15 2.64 -18.14
CA THR A 3 13.32 1.99 -19.45
C THR A 3 13.48 3.02 -20.58
N LEU A 4 12.78 4.15 -20.49
CA LEU A 4 12.88 5.23 -21.48
C LEU A 4 14.25 5.89 -21.40
N ALA A 5 14.76 6.17 -20.20
CA ALA A 5 16.08 6.79 -19.97
C ALA A 5 17.28 5.99 -20.52
N ARG A 6 17.07 4.73 -20.88
CA ARG A 6 18.11 3.84 -21.48
C ARG A 6 17.99 3.71 -23.00
N ARG A 7 17.12 4.49 -23.63
CA ARG A 7 16.88 4.44 -25.07
C ARG A 7 17.54 5.61 -25.76
N ASP A 8 18.12 5.36 -26.91
CA ASP A 8 18.74 6.39 -27.75
C ASP A 8 17.74 7.01 -28.76
N ASP A 9 16.53 6.43 -28.89
CA ASP A 9 15.51 6.83 -29.86
C ASP A 9 14.31 7.57 -29.23
N ILE A 10 14.48 8.18 -28.07
CA ILE A 10 13.40 8.84 -27.30
C ILE A 10 12.69 9.91 -28.14
N ALA A 11 13.46 10.75 -28.83
CA ALA A 11 12.91 11.83 -29.62
C ALA A 11 12.01 11.33 -30.77
N SER A 12 12.45 10.29 -31.49
CA SER A 12 11.66 9.69 -32.57
C SER A 12 10.43 8.95 -32.05
N LEU A 13 10.56 8.24 -30.94
CA LEU A 13 9.46 7.52 -30.29
C LEU A 13 8.35 8.47 -29.83
N THR A 14 8.71 9.69 -29.41
CA THR A 14 7.77 10.66 -28.82
C THR A 14 7.33 11.77 -29.79
N ALA A 15 7.91 11.89 -30.97
CA ALA A 15 7.63 12.96 -31.93
C ALA A 15 6.16 13.05 -32.40
N GLY A 16 5.42 11.93 -32.37
CA GLY A 16 4.01 11.88 -32.79
C GLY A 16 2.99 12.25 -31.70
N TYR A 17 3.44 12.53 -30.47
CA TYR A 17 2.53 12.83 -29.37
C TYR A 17 2.40 14.34 -29.12
N GLY A 18 1.18 14.81 -28.87
CA GLY A 18 0.90 16.21 -28.55
C GLY A 18 0.90 16.54 -27.06
N LEU A 19 0.87 15.51 -26.20
CA LEU A 19 0.81 15.62 -24.74
C LEU A 19 1.58 14.46 -24.11
N ILE A 20 2.35 14.74 -23.07
CA ILE A 20 2.94 13.73 -22.18
C ILE A 20 2.25 13.79 -20.83
N VAL A 21 1.78 12.63 -20.34
CA VAL A 21 1.27 12.48 -18.99
C VAL A 21 2.32 11.73 -18.17
N ALA A 22 2.89 12.40 -17.16
CA ALA A 22 3.84 11.81 -16.22
C ALA A 22 3.11 11.40 -14.93
N ASP A 23 2.78 10.13 -14.81
CA ASP A 23 2.26 9.57 -13.55
C ASP A 23 3.39 9.42 -12.54
N GLU A 24 3.07 9.60 -11.25
CA GLU A 24 4.04 9.68 -10.14
C GLU A 24 5.17 10.70 -10.44
N CYS A 25 4.79 11.88 -10.90
CA CYS A 25 5.73 12.90 -11.39
C CYS A 25 6.73 13.39 -10.33
N HIS A 26 6.52 13.08 -9.05
CA HIS A 26 7.50 13.33 -7.99
C HIS A 26 8.82 12.55 -8.18
N HIS A 27 8.85 11.56 -9.05
CA HIS A 27 10.08 10.86 -9.47
C HIS A 27 10.82 11.54 -10.62
N VAL A 28 10.20 12.48 -11.33
CA VAL A 28 10.80 13.14 -12.51
C VAL A 28 12.11 13.87 -12.20
N PRO A 29 12.28 14.56 -11.06
CA PRO A 29 13.55 15.21 -10.73
C PRO A 29 14.72 14.27 -10.39
N ALA A 30 14.66 12.99 -10.65
CA ALA A 30 15.82 12.10 -10.56
C ALA A 30 16.70 12.28 -11.83
N ALA A 31 18.02 12.36 -11.69
CA ALA A 31 18.95 12.65 -12.80
C ALA A 31 18.71 11.80 -14.06
N ALA A 32 18.46 10.50 -13.88
CA ALA A 32 18.15 9.59 -15.00
C ALA A 32 16.83 9.95 -15.73
N PHE A 33 15.91 10.65 -15.09
CA PHE A 33 14.67 11.10 -15.71
C PHE A 33 14.84 12.43 -16.42
N GLU A 34 15.63 13.33 -15.86
CA GLU A 34 15.92 14.63 -16.43
C GLU A 34 16.51 14.50 -17.83
N ASP A 35 17.47 13.59 -18.01
CA ASP A 35 18.08 13.33 -19.31
C ASP A 35 17.06 12.78 -20.34
N ALA A 36 16.16 11.90 -19.91
CA ALA A 36 15.10 11.41 -20.79
C ALA A 36 14.07 12.49 -21.14
N VAL A 37 13.69 13.32 -20.17
CA VAL A 37 12.71 14.41 -20.36
C VAL A 37 13.24 15.47 -21.35
N LYS A 38 14.52 15.82 -21.28
CA LYS A 38 15.17 16.78 -22.20
C LYS A 38 15.17 16.31 -23.66
N GLN A 39 15.07 15.02 -23.91
CA GLN A 39 15.05 14.44 -25.27
C GLN A 39 13.63 14.35 -25.86
N ILE A 40 12.58 14.60 -25.07
CA ILE A 40 11.19 14.52 -25.51
C ILE A 40 10.76 15.85 -26.17
N PRO A 41 10.50 15.91 -27.49
CA PRO A 41 10.19 17.17 -28.20
C PRO A 41 8.73 17.63 -28.02
N VAL A 42 8.06 17.23 -26.92
CA VAL A 42 6.65 17.54 -26.65
C VAL A 42 6.55 18.71 -25.67
N ARG A 43 5.78 19.74 -26.05
CA ARG A 43 5.66 20.99 -25.27
C ARG A 43 4.60 20.92 -24.15
N ARG A 44 3.64 20.00 -24.25
CA ARG A 44 2.54 19.90 -23.27
C ARG A 44 2.81 18.74 -22.32
N TRP A 45 2.84 19.07 -21.04
CA TRP A 45 3.08 18.09 -19.96
C TRP A 45 1.98 18.19 -18.92
N LEU A 46 1.54 17.04 -18.42
CA LEU A 46 0.65 16.91 -17.28
C LEU A 46 1.32 15.98 -16.28
N GLY A 47 1.64 16.50 -15.10
CA GLY A 47 2.13 15.70 -13.97
C GLY A 47 0.98 15.26 -13.07
N LEU A 48 0.95 13.98 -12.75
CA LEU A 48 0.03 13.40 -11.77
C LEU A 48 0.85 12.82 -10.63
N THR A 49 0.43 13.02 -9.38
CA THR A 49 1.04 12.39 -8.21
C THR A 49 0.09 12.40 -7.02
N ALA A 50 0.06 11.30 -6.28
CA ALA A 50 -0.61 11.25 -4.99
C ALA A 50 0.25 11.85 -3.85
N THR A 51 1.54 12.06 -4.10
CA THR A 51 2.52 12.53 -3.10
C THR A 51 3.41 13.62 -3.69
N PRO A 52 2.94 14.89 -3.71
CA PRO A 52 3.71 16.00 -4.29
C PRO A 52 4.95 16.39 -3.47
N TYR A 53 5.28 15.64 -2.42
CA TYR A 53 6.38 15.93 -1.51
C TYR A 53 7.52 14.95 -1.70
N ARG A 54 8.76 15.47 -1.68
CA ARG A 54 9.99 14.68 -1.74
C ARG A 54 10.67 14.62 -0.37
N ARG A 55 11.38 13.53 -0.10
CA ARG A 55 12.15 13.36 1.15
C ARG A 55 13.36 14.28 1.24
N ASP A 56 13.93 14.62 0.09
CA ASP A 56 15.11 15.48 -0.05
C ASP A 56 14.78 16.97 -0.06
N LYS A 57 13.50 17.34 0.16
CA LYS A 57 12.98 18.72 0.13
C LYS A 57 13.21 19.44 -1.22
N LEU A 58 13.35 18.69 -2.30
CA LEU A 58 13.49 19.22 -3.66
C LEU A 58 12.12 19.25 -4.37
N ASP A 59 11.07 19.61 -3.64
CA ASP A 59 9.70 19.72 -4.17
C ASP A 59 9.60 20.76 -5.28
N ASP A 60 10.36 21.85 -5.16
CA ASP A 60 10.42 22.93 -6.15
C ASP A 60 10.88 22.45 -7.53
N LEU A 61 11.73 21.42 -7.59
CA LEU A 61 12.16 20.83 -8.86
C LEU A 61 11.01 20.18 -9.64
N ILE A 62 10.01 19.63 -8.94
CA ILE A 62 8.82 19.09 -9.59
C ILE A 62 8.07 20.23 -10.30
N ALA A 63 7.86 21.35 -9.57
CA ALA A 63 7.21 22.53 -10.12
C ALA A 63 7.99 23.17 -11.28
N MET A 64 9.33 23.17 -11.22
CA MET A 64 10.17 23.68 -12.30
C MET A 64 10.10 22.83 -13.57
N GLN A 65 9.98 21.51 -13.44
CA GLN A 65 10.00 20.59 -14.58
C GLN A 65 8.61 20.34 -15.18
N VAL A 66 7.57 20.25 -14.34
CA VAL A 66 6.22 19.84 -14.76
C VAL A 66 5.22 21.00 -14.65
N GLY A 67 5.60 22.07 -13.96
CA GLY A 67 4.75 23.24 -13.70
C GLY A 67 4.13 23.19 -12.29
N PRO A 68 3.52 24.32 -11.87
CA PRO A 68 2.90 24.42 -10.55
C PRO A 68 1.67 23.53 -10.45
N VAL A 69 1.32 23.15 -9.21
CA VAL A 69 0.10 22.40 -8.90
C VAL A 69 -1.11 23.22 -9.39
N ARG A 70 -1.89 22.66 -10.31
CA ARG A 70 -3.08 23.30 -10.90
C ARG A 70 -4.37 22.83 -10.26
N HIS A 71 -4.39 21.60 -9.79
CA HIS A 71 -5.55 21.00 -9.16
C HIS A 71 -5.13 20.02 -8.06
N THR A 72 -5.84 20.04 -6.94
CA THR A 72 -5.65 19.09 -5.83
C THR A 72 -6.98 18.42 -5.54
N ILE A 73 -7.01 17.10 -5.63
CA ILE A 73 -8.16 16.32 -5.19
C ILE A 73 -8.04 16.16 -3.67
N THR A 74 -8.85 16.89 -2.91
CA THR A 74 -8.90 16.84 -1.45
C THR A 74 -10.09 16.00 -1.01
N GLY A 75 -9.80 14.87 -0.39
CA GLY A 75 -10.82 13.99 0.19
C GLY A 75 -11.65 13.19 -0.82
N PRO A 76 -12.56 12.38 -0.33
CA PRO A 76 -13.59 11.79 -1.16
C PRO A 76 -14.49 12.93 -1.65
N GLN A 77 -14.30 13.39 -2.88
CA GLN A 77 -15.30 14.26 -3.50
C GLN A 77 -16.60 13.47 -3.57
N GLU A 78 -17.63 14.04 -2.98
CA GLU A 78 -19.01 13.64 -3.20
C GLU A 78 -19.30 13.76 -4.71
N ALA A 79 -19.02 12.71 -5.45
CA ALA A 79 -19.62 12.54 -6.76
C ALA A 79 -21.08 12.22 -6.47
N ASP A 80 -21.87 13.27 -6.28
CA ASP A 80 -23.33 13.20 -6.25
C ASP A 80 -23.82 12.89 -7.66
N ASN A 81 -23.65 11.65 -8.09
CA ASN A 81 -24.12 11.17 -9.39
C ASN A 81 -25.50 10.53 -9.29
N GLY A 82 -26.23 10.72 -8.17
CA GLY A 82 -27.58 10.17 -8.02
C GLY A 82 -27.70 8.64 -8.09
N ALA A 83 -26.58 7.92 -8.03
CA ALA A 83 -26.58 6.47 -8.00
C ALA A 83 -27.16 5.96 -6.67
N PRO A 84 -28.01 4.93 -6.66
CA PRO A 84 -28.56 4.40 -5.42
C PRO A 84 -27.45 3.92 -4.49
N MET A 85 -27.42 4.44 -3.26
CA MET A 85 -26.44 4.04 -2.24
C MET A 85 -26.69 2.60 -1.79
N LEU A 86 -25.69 1.75 -1.94
CA LEU A 86 -25.70 0.44 -1.30
C LEU A 86 -25.55 0.62 0.22
N PRO A 87 -26.26 -0.17 1.05
CA PRO A 87 -26.08 -0.13 2.50
C PRO A 87 -24.58 -0.30 2.89
N GLY A 88 -24.04 0.61 3.68
CA GLY A 88 -22.65 0.59 4.12
C GLY A 88 -21.63 1.26 3.18
N THR A 89 -22.06 1.88 2.07
CA THR A 89 -21.19 2.67 1.21
C THR A 89 -21.26 4.16 1.57
N THR A 90 -20.19 4.89 1.26
CA THR A 90 -20.17 6.35 1.32
C THR A 90 -20.81 6.96 0.06
N PRO A 91 -21.17 8.26 0.06
CA PRO A 91 -21.54 8.97 -1.15
C PRO A 91 -20.56 8.70 -2.31
N GLY A 92 -21.08 8.39 -3.50
CA GLY A 92 -20.27 8.00 -4.67
C GLY A 92 -19.99 6.49 -4.79
N GLY A 93 -20.67 5.61 -4.00
CA GLY A 93 -20.54 4.16 -4.11
C GLY A 93 -19.22 3.58 -3.62
N ARG A 94 -18.41 4.37 -2.89
CA ARG A 94 -17.14 3.88 -2.31
C ARG A 94 -17.40 3.05 -1.05
N PRO A 95 -16.62 1.99 -0.80
CA PRO A 95 -16.73 1.22 0.43
C PRO A 95 -16.39 2.09 1.65
N ALA A 96 -17.12 1.90 2.75
CA ALA A 96 -16.88 2.62 4.00
C ALA A 96 -15.50 2.28 4.57
N PRO A 97 -14.62 3.26 4.86
CA PRO A 97 -13.28 3.02 5.36
C PRO A 97 -13.30 2.67 6.86
N ILE A 98 -12.74 1.53 7.22
CA ILE A 98 -12.63 1.03 8.59
C ILE A 98 -11.16 0.81 8.93
N LEU A 99 -10.70 1.38 10.05
CA LEU A 99 -9.35 1.16 10.56
C LEU A 99 -9.40 0.33 11.85
N ARG A 100 -8.69 -0.79 11.84
CA ARG A 100 -8.49 -1.69 12.98
C ARG A 100 -7.06 -1.52 13.48
N LEU A 101 -6.91 -1.04 14.69
CA LEU A 101 -5.61 -0.83 15.30
C LEU A 101 -5.33 -1.95 16.32
N HIS A 102 -4.31 -2.76 16.06
CA HIS A 102 -3.93 -3.90 16.90
C HIS A 102 -2.68 -3.57 17.71
N PRO A 103 -2.73 -3.62 19.05
CA PRO A 103 -1.52 -3.54 19.86
C PRO A 103 -0.74 -4.85 19.69
N THR A 104 0.59 -4.75 19.74
CA THR A 104 1.45 -5.94 19.76
C THR A 104 2.26 -6.01 21.05
N THR A 105 2.73 -7.20 21.40
CA THR A 105 3.64 -7.41 22.54
C THR A 105 5.10 -7.31 22.14
N TYR A 106 5.39 -6.89 20.90
CA TYR A 106 6.75 -6.76 20.43
C TYR A 106 7.49 -5.63 21.12
N CYS A 107 8.63 -5.95 21.73
CA CYS A 107 9.55 -5.03 22.34
C CYS A 107 10.97 -5.33 21.83
N TYR A 108 11.62 -4.34 21.23
CA TYR A 108 13.02 -4.48 20.81
C TYR A 108 13.93 -4.35 22.01
N THR A 109 14.77 -5.36 22.26
CA THR A 109 15.71 -5.43 23.39
C THR A 109 17.18 -5.40 22.95
N GLY A 110 17.46 -5.24 21.65
CA GLY A 110 18.83 -5.19 21.14
C GLY A 110 19.44 -3.80 21.25
N ASP A 111 20.74 -3.71 20.91
CA ASP A 111 21.57 -2.49 21.07
C ASP A 111 21.47 -1.54 19.87
N ALA A 112 20.75 -1.89 18.80
CA ALA A 112 20.68 -1.05 17.61
C ALA A 112 19.88 0.23 17.87
N SER A 113 20.52 1.39 17.62
CA SER A 113 19.84 2.69 17.70
C SER A 113 19.28 3.11 16.34
N PRO A 114 18.05 3.65 16.30
CA PRO A 114 17.46 4.19 15.06
C PRO A 114 18.27 5.34 14.45
N SER A 115 19.09 6.02 15.25
CA SER A 115 19.95 7.13 14.82
C SER A 115 21.26 6.69 14.16
N THR A 116 21.65 5.43 14.31
CA THR A 116 22.87 4.91 13.68
C THR A 116 22.58 4.38 12.26
N PRO A 117 23.55 4.50 11.32
CA PRO A 117 23.39 3.92 9.99
C PRO A 117 23.04 2.43 10.06
N GLY A 118 21.95 2.03 9.44
CA GLY A 118 21.48 0.64 9.45
C GLY A 118 20.73 0.19 10.71
N GLY A 119 20.73 0.97 11.79
CA GLY A 119 20.09 0.59 13.05
C GLY A 119 18.60 0.31 12.93
N ILE A 120 17.87 1.17 12.21
CA ILE A 120 16.45 0.93 11.93
C ILE A 120 16.21 -0.37 11.15
N THR A 121 17.12 -0.76 10.27
CA THR A 121 17.02 -2.01 9.50
C THR A 121 17.18 -3.22 10.42
N LEU A 122 18.03 -3.14 11.44
CA LEU A 122 18.20 -4.21 12.43
C LEU A 122 16.95 -4.37 13.28
N ILE A 123 16.34 -3.26 13.74
CA ILE A 123 15.09 -3.27 14.48
C ILE A 123 13.97 -3.91 13.63
N TYR A 124 13.88 -3.59 12.36
CA TYR A 124 12.89 -4.21 11.48
C TYR A 124 13.17 -5.69 11.22
N LYS A 125 14.43 -6.10 11.11
CA LYS A 125 14.78 -7.52 10.97
C LYS A 125 14.37 -8.31 12.21
N ASP A 126 14.57 -7.77 13.39
CA ASP A 126 14.14 -8.37 14.64
C ASP A 126 12.60 -8.44 14.72
N LEU A 127 11.90 -7.36 14.37
CA LEU A 127 10.44 -7.31 14.32
C LEU A 127 9.85 -8.43 13.45
N ILE A 128 10.35 -8.62 12.23
CA ILE A 128 9.81 -9.65 11.32
C ILE A 128 10.21 -11.07 11.72
N ALA A 129 11.24 -11.22 12.55
CA ALA A 129 11.62 -12.49 13.16
C ALA A 129 10.74 -12.85 14.37
N ASN A 130 10.07 -11.86 14.98
CA ASN A 130 9.25 -12.06 16.17
C ASN A 130 8.05 -12.97 15.92
N GLU A 131 8.08 -14.15 16.52
CA GLU A 131 7.04 -15.19 16.33
C GLU A 131 5.67 -14.81 16.91
N PRO A 132 5.56 -14.25 18.14
CA PRO A 132 4.28 -13.85 18.70
C PRO A 132 3.54 -12.86 17.81
N ARG A 133 4.25 -11.83 17.33
CA ARG A 133 3.70 -10.81 16.43
C ARG A 133 3.26 -11.42 15.09
N THR A 134 4.09 -12.30 14.52
CA THR A 134 3.76 -12.97 13.25
C THR A 134 2.51 -13.84 13.40
N ARG A 135 2.39 -14.60 14.49
CA ARG A 135 1.20 -15.42 14.80
C ARG A 135 -0.06 -14.57 14.95
N GLN A 136 0.04 -13.40 15.58
CA GLN A 136 -1.07 -12.46 15.70
C GLN A 136 -1.57 -12.02 14.32
N VAL A 137 -0.68 -11.58 13.42
CA VAL A 137 -1.04 -11.20 12.04
C VAL A 137 -1.72 -12.35 11.30
N ILE A 138 -1.17 -13.57 11.39
CA ILE A 138 -1.71 -14.76 10.72
C ILE A 138 -3.11 -15.10 11.24
N ALA A 139 -3.33 -15.04 12.56
CA ALA A 139 -4.64 -15.31 13.17
C ALA A 139 -5.69 -14.29 12.72
N ASP A 140 -5.32 -13.00 12.67
CA ASP A 140 -6.24 -11.95 12.24
C ASP A 140 -6.59 -12.08 10.74
N VAL A 141 -5.62 -12.46 9.88
CA VAL A 141 -5.85 -12.77 8.46
C VAL A 141 -6.79 -13.96 8.31
N ALA A 142 -6.54 -15.06 9.02
CA ALA A 142 -7.38 -16.25 8.96
C ALA A 142 -8.81 -15.95 9.44
N ALA A 143 -8.97 -15.15 10.50
CA ALA A 143 -10.28 -14.71 10.99
C ALA A 143 -11.02 -13.80 9.99
N ALA A 144 -10.32 -13.00 9.22
CA ALA A 144 -10.94 -12.20 8.15
C ALA A 144 -11.39 -13.09 6.98
N LEU A 145 -10.55 -14.03 6.55
CA LEU A 145 -10.87 -14.99 5.49
C LEU A 145 -12.10 -15.85 5.87
N SER A 146 -12.22 -16.30 7.12
CA SER A 146 -13.38 -17.06 7.60
C SER A 146 -14.69 -16.25 7.55
N LYS A 147 -14.60 -14.91 7.53
CA LYS A 147 -15.73 -13.99 7.36
C LYS A 147 -15.99 -13.63 5.88
N GLY A 148 -15.34 -14.31 4.95
CA GLY A 148 -15.48 -14.05 3.51
C GLY A 148 -14.76 -12.81 3.00
N LYS A 149 -13.81 -12.23 3.77
CA LYS A 149 -13.06 -11.04 3.35
C LYS A 149 -11.96 -11.37 2.36
N ASN A 150 -11.81 -10.51 1.33
CA ASN A 150 -10.76 -10.58 0.33
C ASN A 150 -9.52 -9.83 0.84
N CYS A 151 -8.47 -10.56 1.21
CA CYS A 151 -7.36 -10.05 2.00
C CYS A 151 -6.10 -9.76 1.16
N LEU A 152 -5.48 -8.60 1.43
CA LEU A 152 -4.13 -8.23 0.99
C LEU A 152 -3.23 -8.10 2.21
N VAL A 153 -2.19 -8.92 2.30
CA VAL A 153 -1.18 -8.86 3.37
C VAL A 153 0.09 -8.24 2.83
N LEU A 154 0.53 -7.13 3.42
CA LEU A 154 1.71 -6.39 2.98
C LEU A 154 2.87 -6.49 3.97
N THR A 155 4.04 -6.77 3.42
CA THR A 155 5.33 -6.65 4.11
C THR A 155 6.35 -5.99 3.20
N ASN A 156 7.50 -5.55 3.75
CA ASN A 156 8.60 -4.97 2.98
C ASN A 156 9.74 -5.98 2.72
N TRP A 157 9.67 -7.17 3.29
CA TRP A 157 10.76 -8.17 3.25
C TRP A 157 10.30 -9.49 2.66
N THR A 158 11.06 -10.01 1.73
CA THR A 158 10.77 -11.28 1.07
C THR A 158 10.76 -12.46 2.05
N ALA A 159 11.73 -12.52 2.98
CA ALA A 159 11.77 -13.56 4.00
C ALA A 159 10.51 -13.55 4.90
N HIS A 160 10.01 -12.37 5.26
CA HIS A 160 8.76 -12.25 6.03
C HIS A 160 7.55 -12.65 5.19
N LEU A 161 7.52 -12.29 3.91
CA LEU A 161 6.48 -12.74 2.97
C LEU A 161 6.43 -14.27 2.90
N ASP A 162 7.58 -14.92 2.71
CA ASP A 162 7.67 -16.37 2.60
C ASP A 162 7.20 -17.06 3.91
N LYS A 163 7.56 -16.49 5.08
CA LYS A 163 7.11 -16.96 6.40
C LYS A 163 5.60 -16.85 6.58
N LEU A 164 5.02 -15.68 6.26
CA LEU A 164 3.57 -15.46 6.32
C LEU A 164 2.82 -16.41 5.38
N ALA A 165 3.31 -16.55 4.14
CA ALA A 165 2.69 -17.43 3.15
C ALA A 165 2.75 -18.90 3.56
N ALA A 166 3.87 -19.36 4.12
CA ALA A 166 4.02 -20.74 4.61
C ALA A 166 3.06 -21.03 5.77
N ALA A 167 2.94 -20.11 6.73
CA ALA A 167 2.04 -20.27 7.85
C ALA A 167 0.55 -20.25 7.44
N LEU A 168 0.16 -19.38 6.47
CA LEU A 168 -1.20 -19.36 5.93
C LEU A 168 -1.52 -20.65 5.16
N ARG A 169 -0.55 -21.22 4.43
CA ARG A 169 -0.71 -22.55 3.80
C ARG A 169 -0.89 -23.67 4.79
N ALA A 170 -0.17 -23.63 5.91
CA ALA A 170 -0.33 -24.60 6.98
C ALA A 170 -1.73 -24.58 7.62
N LEU A 171 -2.44 -23.44 7.52
CA LEU A 171 -3.84 -23.29 7.92
C LEU A 171 -4.85 -23.66 6.81
N GLY A 172 -4.37 -24.18 5.67
CA GLY A 172 -5.22 -24.60 4.56
C GLY A 172 -5.57 -23.47 3.56
N HIS A 173 -5.01 -22.28 3.69
CA HIS A 173 -5.19 -21.20 2.72
C HIS A 173 -4.18 -21.28 1.58
N ASP A 174 -4.54 -20.75 0.40
CA ASP A 174 -3.63 -20.72 -0.77
C ASP A 174 -3.31 -19.27 -1.22
N PRO A 175 -2.36 -18.59 -0.55
CA PRO A 175 -2.05 -17.21 -0.86
C PRO A 175 -1.41 -17.05 -2.24
N VAL A 176 -1.88 -16.06 -3.00
CA VAL A 176 -1.22 -15.56 -4.21
C VAL A 176 -0.03 -14.70 -3.79
N ILE A 177 1.15 -15.06 -4.26
CA ILE A 177 2.39 -14.37 -3.93
C ILE A 177 2.70 -13.30 -4.98
N LEU A 178 2.92 -12.06 -4.50
CA LEU A 178 3.24 -10.91 -5.33
C LEU A 178 4.52 -10.23 -4.82
N ARG A 179 5.64 -10.42 -5.52
CA ARG A 179 6.93 -9.84 -5.11
C ARG A 179 7.76 -9.35 -6.30
N GLY A 180 8.71 -8.46 -6.04
CA GLY A 180 9.66 -8.02 -7.04
C GLY A 180 10.47 -9.19 -7.65
N GLY A 181 10.95 -9.01 -8.88
CA GLY A 181 11.73 -10.03 -9.58
C GLY A 181 10.92 -11.16 -10.22
N MET A 182 9.59 -11.15 -10.14
CA MET A 182 8.74 -12.11 -10.87
C MET A 182 8.83 -11.85 -12.37
N GLY A 183 9.07 -12.92 -13.14
CA GLY A 183 8.97 -12.87 -14.59
C GLY A 183 7.54 -12.59 -15.07
N ALA A 184 7.38 -12.03 -16.28
CA ALA A 184 6.09 -11.61 -16.82
C ALA A 184 5.03 -12.74 -16.81
N LYS A 185 5.41 -13.96 -17.17
CA LYS A 185 4.51 -15.14 -17.18
C LYS A 185 4.02 -15.49 -15.75
N ALA A 186 4.93 -15.52 -14.77
CA ALA A 186 4.58 -15.81 -13.37
C ALA A 186 3.68 -14.73 -12.79
N ARG A 187 3.95 -13.46 -13.14
CA ARG A 187 3.13 -12.33 -12.75
C ARG A 187 1.71 -12.43 -13.31
N ALA A 188 1.58 -12.71 -14.62
CA ALA A 188 0.28 -12.86 -15.27
C ALA A 188 -0.54 -14.00 -14.64
N ALA A 189 0.11 -15.15 -14.36
CA ALA A 189 -0.53 -16.27 -13.69
C ALA A 189 -1.00 -15.93 -12.27
N ALA A 190 -0.19 -15.20 -11.49
CA ALA A 190 -0.57 -14.72 -10.16
C ALA A 190 -1.78 -13.77 -10.20
N LEU A 191 -1.77 -12.83 -11.14
CA LEU A 191 -2.89 -11.87 -11.30
C LEU A 191 -4.18 -12.56 -11.77
N ALA A 192 -4.09 -13.57 -12.63
CA ALA A 192 -5.25 -14.35 -13.06
C ALA A 192 -5.93 -15.07 -11.87
N ARG A 193 -5.17 -15.53 -10.88
CA ARG A 193 -5.71 -16.13 -9.65
C ARG A 193 -6.41 -15.13 -8.72
N LEU A 194 -6.20 -13.85 -8.89
CA LEU A 194 -6.85 -12.79 -8.10
C LEU A 194 -8.14 -12.28 -8.76
N GLN A 195 -8.64 -12.95 -9.78
CA GLN A 195 -9.94 -12.69 -10.33
C GLN A 195 -11.01 -13.41 -9.47
N PRO A 196 -11.98 -12.68 -8.88
CA PRO A 196 -13.04 -13.27 -8.11
C PRO A 196 -13.83 -14.26 -8.95
N GLN A 197 -14.15 -15.42 -8.37
CA GLN A 197 -15.03 -16.41 -8.99
C GLN A 197 -16.37 -16.40 -8.26
N PRO A 198 -17.51 -16.45 -8.98
CA PRO A 198 -18.81 -16.59 -8.33
C PRO A 198 -18.87 -17.82 -7.42
N GLY A 199 -19.19 -17.63 -6.15
CA GLY A 199 -19.21 -18.73 -5.15
C GLY A 199 -17.83 -19.29 -4.78
N GLY A 200 -16.73 -18.65 -5.22
CA GLY A 200 -15.37 -19.06 -4.89
C GLY A 200 -14.93 -18.71 -3.47
N LEU A 201 -13.77 -19.23 -3.10
CA LEU A 201 -13.13 -18.88 -1.81
C LEU A 201 -12.69 -17.41 -1.81
N PRO A 202 -12.60 -16.78 -0.62
CA PRO A 202 -12.08 -15.45 -0.46
C PRO A 202 -10.67 -15.32 -1.05
N LEU A 203 -10.40 -14.18 -1.69
CA LEU A 203 -9.10 -13.91 -2.25
C LEU A 203 -8.08 -13.64 -1.14
N LEU A 204 -6.89 -14.21 -1.30
CA LEU A 204 -5.76 -13.95 -0.41
C LEU A 204 -4.51 -13.64 -1.23
N ALA A 205 -4.00 -12.44 -1.10
CA ALA A 205 -2.71 -12.03 -1.65
C ALA A 205 -1.72 -11.70 -0.53
N VAL A 206 -0.48 -12.18 -0.66
CA VAL A 206 0.65 -11.76 0.19
C VAL A 206 1.68 -11.09 -0.70
N ALA A 207 1.96 -9.81 -0.45
CA ALA A 207 2.74 -8.98 -1.35
C ALA A 207 3.87 -8.21 -0.66
N THR A 208 4.95 -7.93 -1.42
CA THR A 208 5.91 -6.91 -1.01
C THR A 208 5.43 -5.52 -1.42
N GLY A 209 5.67 -4.52 -0.53
CA GLY A 209 5.18 -3.17 -0.72
C GLY A 209 5.46 -2.54 -2.08
N PRO A 210 6.71 -2.55 -2.61
CA PRO A 210 7.01 -1.98 -3.92
C PRO A 210 6.16 -2.58 -5.04
N TYR A 211 5.90 -3.88 -5.00
CA TYR A 211 5.08 -4.56 -6.00
C TYR A 211 3.59 -4.21 -5.88
N ALA A 212 3.07 -4.12 -4.66
CA ALA A 212 1.71 -3.70 -4.42
C ALA A 212 1.48 -2.22 -4.80
N GLY A 213 2.53 -1.38 -4.80
CA GLY A 213 2.49 0.01 -5.22
C GLY A 213 2.35 0.21 -6.74
N GLU A 214 3.02 -0.60 -7.55
CA GLU A 214 3.21 -0.35 -8.98
C GLU A 214 2.66 -1.52 -9.85
N GLY A 215 1.44 -1.42 -10.33
CA GLY A 215 0.95 -2.33 -11.38
C GLY A 215 0.19 -3.57 -10.93
N PHE A 216 -0.34 -3.58 -9.74
CA PHE A 216 -1.32 -4.55 -9.28
C PHE A 216 -2.68 -3.86 -9.09
N ASP A 217 -3.71 -4.36 -9.75
CA ASP A 217 -5.08 -3.90 -9.59
C ASP A 217 -6.02 -5.08 -9.35
N CYS A 218 -6.69 -5.07 -8.19
CA CYS A 218 -7.72 -6.02 -7.83
C CYS A 218 -8.77 -5.29 -6.97
N PRO A 219 -9.78 -4.67 -7.59
CA PRO A 219 -10.80 -3.91 -6.87
C PRO A 219 -11.62 -4.74 -5.87
N ALA A 220 -11.67 -6.06 -6.05
CA ALA A 220 -12.36 -6.98 -5.16
C ALA A 220 -11.72 -7.11 -3.77
N LEU A 221 -10.44 -6.75 -3.60
CA LEU A 221 -9.80 -6.75 -2.29
C LEU A 221 -10.44 -5.68 -1.39
N ASP A 222 -10.86 -6.09 -0.22
CA ASP A 222 -11.57 -5.25 0.75
C ASP A 222 -10.85 -5.09 2.09
N THR A 223 -9.86 -5.94 2.37
CA THR A 223 -9.16 -5.94 3.67
C THR A 223 -7.64 -5.94 3.47
N LEU A 224 -6.96 -4.96 4.08
CA LEU A 224 -5.52 -4.77 4.02
C LEU A 224 -4.88 -5.02 5.39
N PHE A 225 -3.91 -5.90 5.44
CA PHE A 225 -3.09 -6.15 6.63
C PHE A 225 -1.68 -5.56 6.42
N LEU A 226 -1.30 -4.59 7.25
CA LEU A 226 0.05 -4.04 7.26
C LEU A 226 0.94 -4.89 8.17
N ALA A 227 1.33 -6.07 7.70
CA ALA A 227 2.12 -7.04 8.49
C ALA A 227 3.48 -6.49 8.93
N ALA A 228 3.99 -5.48 8.25
CA ALA A 228 5.18 -4.72 8.63
C ALA A 228 4.89 -3.22 8.60
N PRO A 229 5.53 -2.41 9.45
CA PRO A 229 5.29 -0.98 9.50
C PRO A 229 5.59 -0.29 8.18
N VAL A 230 4.68 0.57 7.72
CA VAL A 230 4.85 1.43 6.55
C VAL A 230 5.27 2.81 7.03
N ALA A 231 6.54 3.15 6.85
CA ALA A 231 7.10 4.41 7.37
C ALA A 231 6.71 5.65 6.54
N GLN A 232 6.17 5.48 5.33
CA GLN A 232 5.90 6.57 4.38
C GLN A 232 4.41 6.80 4.20
N LYS A 233 3.96 8.04 4.45
CA LYS A 233 2.59 8.49 4.21
C LYS A 233 2.11 8.13 2.79
N GLY A 234 2.91 8.45 1.76
CA GLY A 234 2.55 8.20 0.36
C GLY A 234 2.31 6.73 0.04
N ARG A 235 3.15 5.83 0.54
CA ARG A 235 2.95 4.38 0.35
C ARG A 235 1.69 3.88 1.03
N LEU A 236 1.40 4.35 2.23
CA LEU A 236 0.14 4.01 2.90
C LEU A 236 -1.07 4.42 2.05
N VAL A 237 -1.05 5.66 1.53
CA VAL A 237 -2.13 6.18 0.67
C VAL A 237 -2.29 5.32 -0.59
N GLN A 238 -1.21 4.91 -1.23
CA GLN A 238 -1.24 4.02 -2.40
C GLN A 238 -1.83 2.65 -2.05
N TYR A 239 -1.41 2.04 -0.93
CA TYR A 239 -1.88 0.70 -0.55
C TYR A 239 -3.34 0.71 -0.09
N ALA A 240 -3.69 1.59 0.82
CA ALA A 240 -5.05 1.69 1.33
C ALA A 240 -6.03 2.24 0.27
N GLY A 241 -5.56 3.09 -0.64
CA GLY A 241 -6.34 3.56 -1.78
C GLY A 241 -6.81 2.43 -2.71
N ARG A 242 -6.07 1.32 -2.80
CA ARG A 242 -6.45 0.17 -3.63
C ARG A 242 -7.68 -0.56 -3.10
N ILE A 243 -7.74 -0.76 -1.78
CA ILE A 243 -8.90 -1.41 -1.17
C ILE A 243 -10.12 -0.48 -1.07
N LEU A 244 -9.96 0.82 -1.31
CA LEU A 244 -11.06 1.78 -1.38
C LEU A 244 -11.71 1.86 -2.77
N ARG A 245 -11.21 1.12 -3.76
CA ARG A 245 -11.82 1.09 -5.09
C ARG A 245 -13.20 0.45 -5.03
N PRO A 246 -14.20 1.06 -5.68
CA PRO A 246 -15.52 0.46 -5.79
C PRO A 246 -15.45 -0.92 -6.43
N TYR A 247 -16.23 -1.84 -5.92
CA TYR A 247 -16.43 -3.15 -6.49
C TYR A 247 -17.84 -3.64 -6.09
N ASP A 248 -18.46 -4.40 -6.95
CA ASP A 248 -19.83 -4.85 -6.73
C ASP A 248 -19.95 -5.70 -5.45
N GLY A 249 -20.94 -5.37 -4.61
CA GLY A 249 -21.12 -6.02 -3.31
C GLY A 249 -20.15 -5.61 -2.20
N LYS A 250 -19.18 -4.71 -2.45
CA LYS A 250 -18.19 -4.27 -1.48
C LYS A 250 -18.68 -3.08 -0.66
N ALA A 251 -19.20 -3.35 0.54
CA ALA A 251 -19.70 -2.33 1.45
C ALA A 251 -18.62 -1.63 2.27
N THR A 252 -17.54 -2.33 2.65
CA THR A 252 -16.47 -1.81 3.54
C THR A 252 -15.09 -2.03 2.95
N ALA A 253 -14.14 -1.18 3.35
CA ALA A 253 -12.71 -1.36 3.12
C ALA A 253 -11.99 -1.27 4.48
N GLU A 254 -11.39 -2.38 4.93
CA GLU A 254 -10.78 -2.48 6.24
C GLU A 254 -9.26 -2.48 6.17
N VAL A 255 -8.61 -1.66 6.99
CA VAL A 255 -7.16 -1.68 7.20
C VAL A 255 -6.86 -2.18 8.59
N HIS A 256 -6.04 -3.22 8.71
CA HIS A 256 -5.48 -3.73 9.95
C HIS A 256 -4.05 -3.21 10.10
N ASP A 257 -3.82 -2.34 11.06
CA ASP A 257 -2.50 -1.76 11.38
C ASP A 257 -2.03 -2.27 12.75
N TYR A 258 -0.77 -2.73 12.81
CA TYR A 258 -0.17 -3.28 14.03
C TYR A 258 0.72 -2.23 14.68
N HIS A 259 0.36 -1.83 15.91
CA HIS A 259 1.05 -0.82 16.67
C HIS A 259 2.02 -1.45 17.66
N ASP A 260 3.30 -1.38 17.34
CA ASP A 260 4.40 -1.90 18.13
C ASP A 260 4.82 -0.83 19.17
N GLU A 261 3.93 -0.55 20.13
CA GLU A 261 4.03 0.58 21.07
C GLU A 261 5.19 0.48 22.07
N LEU A 262 5.64 -0.75 22.37
CA LEU A 262 6.74 -1.01 23.30
C LEU A 262 8.13 -0.73 22.70
N THR A 263 8.19 -0.33 21.40
CA THR A 263 9.44 0.03 20.73
C THR A 263 9.32 1.47 20.20
N GLY A 264 9.96 2.42 20.85
CA GLY A 264 9.73 3.87 20.68
C GLY A 264 9.73 4.38 19.24
N VAL A 265 10.68 3.92 18.40
CA VAL A 265 10.72 4.32 16.96
C VAL A 265 9.53 3.79 16.17
N LEU A 266 9.02 2.63 16.54
CA LEU A 266 7.84 2.01 15.91
C LEU A 266 6.55 2.63 16.46
N ALA A 267 6.50 2.89 17.76
CA ALA A 267 5.40 3.61 18.41
C ALA A 267 5.15 4.96 17.73
N SER A 268 6.22 5.76 17.50
CA SER A 268 6.12 7.06 16.83
C SER A 268 5.66 6.97 15.37
N SER A 269 5.77 5.80 14.74
CA SER A 269 5.41 5.61 13.32
C SER A 269 3.91 5.72 13.08
N LEU A 270 3.05 5.43 14.08
CA LEU A 270 1.61 5.56 13.98
C LEU A 270 1.20 7.02 13.75
N ALA A 271 1.79 7.96 14.51
CA ALA A 271 1.54 9.38 14.35
C ALA A 271 1.94 9.89 12.95
N LYS A 272 3.01 9.33 12.37
CA LYS A 272 3.46 9.65 11.00
C LYS A 272 2.50 9.13 9.93
N ARG A 273 1.77 8.03 10.19
CA ARG A 273 0.77 7.47 9.28
C ARG A 273 -0.58 8.16 9.37
N ALA A 274 -0.93 8.74 10.52
CA ALA A 274 -2.25 9.34 10.78
C ALA A 274 -2.74 10.29 9.67
N PRO A 275 -1.93 11.24 9.16
CA PRO A 275 -2.38 12.11 8.05
C PRO A 275 -2.68 11.36 6.75
N GLY A 276 -2.06 10.19 6.52
CA GLY A 276 -2.35 9.33 5.37
C GLY A 276 -3.71 8.66 5.48
N TYR A 277 -4.05 8.17 6.66
CA TYR A 277 -5.37 7.60 6.93
C TYR A 277 -6.48 8.63 6.77
N THR A 278 -6.36 9.77 7.43
CA THR A 278 -7.39 10.83 7.38
C THR A 278 -7.58 11.39 5.98
N SER A 279 -6.53 11.48 5.15
CA SER A 279 -6.64 11.92 3.75
C SER A 279 -7.44 10.96 2.86
N LEU A 280 -7.60 9.71 3.26
CA LEU A 280 -8.39 8.70 2.58
C LEU A 280 -9.79 8.50 3.15
N GLY A 281 -10.14 9.24 4.21
CA GLY A 281 -11.41 9.13 4.91
C GLY A 281 -11.44 8.09 6.04
N PHE A 282 -10.31 7.44 6.35
CA PHE A 282 -10.21 6.60 7.55
C PHE A 282 -10.20 7.46 8.81
N PRO A 283 -10.67 6.92 9.94
CA PRO A 283 -10.56 7.63 11.23
C PRO A 283 -9.09 7.84 11.62
N ASP A 284 -8.85 8.87 12.47
CA ASP A 284 -7.51 9.14 13.00
C ASP A 284 -7.08 8.01 13.96
N PRO A 285 -6.02 7.26 13.64
CA PRO A 285 -5.59 6.13 14.47
C PRO A 285 -5.21 6.51 15.90
N ARG A 286 -4.83 7.77 16.15
CA ARG A 286 -4.44 8.26 17.49
C ARG A 286 -5.64 8.42 18.43
N LYS A 287 -6.86 8.37 17.89
CA LYS A 287 -8.13 8.51 18.62
C LYS A 287 -8.92 7.21 18.69
N LEU A 288 -8.42 6.15 18.06
CA LEU A 288 -9.10 4.86 18.03
C LEU A 288 -8.72 4.00 19.25
N PRO A 289 -9.68 3.24 19.79
CA PRO A 289 -9.37 2.17 20.71
C PRO A 289 -8.65 1.04 19.97
N TYR A 290 -7.87 0.26 20.70
CA TYR A 290 -7.29 -0.96 20.15
C TYR A 290 -8.35 -2.01 19.83
N THR A 291 -8.16 -2.70 18.73
CA THR A 291 -8.98 -3.84 18.30
C THR A 291 -8.39 -5.12 18.91
N PRO A 292 -9.17 -5.93 19.64
CA PRO A 292 -8.70 -7.22 20.11
C PRO A 292 -8.23 -8.09 18.94
N SER A 293 -7.11 -8.78 19.14
CA SER A 293 -6.62 -9.76 18.16
C SER A 293 -7.45 -11.06 18.24
N ALA A 294 -7.59 -11.74 17.10
CA ALA A 294 -8.21 -13.06 17.05
C ALA A 294 -7.49 -14.11 17.94
N THR A 295 -6.19 -13.91 18.21
CA THR A 295 -5.41 -14.77 19.11
C THR A 295 -5.89 -14.70 20.55
N ALA A 296 -6.47 -13.57 21.00
CA ALA A 296 -6.97 -13.40 22.36
C ALA A 296 -8.31 -14.12 22.60
N ALA A 297 -9.04 -14.46 21.56
CA ALA A 297 -10.35 -15.11 21.67
C ALA A 297 -10.29 -16.64 21.87
N THR A 298 -9.12 -17.26 21.73
CA THR A 298 -8.95 -18.73 21.82
C THR A 298 -8.49 -19.19 23.21
N THR A 299 -8.31 -18.29 24.17
CA THR A 299 -7.76 -18.59 25.50
C THR A 299 -8.85 -18.57 26.62
N THR A 300 -10.12 -18.68 26.24
CA THR A 300 -11.24 -18.77 27.23
C THR A 300 -11.93 -20.11 27.13
#